data_525d46bd0c134fd88dda97c0690b3bea
#
_entry.id   525d46bd0c134fd88dda97c0690b3bea
#
_cell.length_a   1.000
_cell.length_b   1.000
_cell.length_c   1.000
_cell.angle_alpha   90.00
_cell.angle_beta   90.00
_cell.angle_gamma   90.00
#
_symmetry.space_group_name_H-M   'P 1'
#
loop_
_entity.id
_entity.type
_entity.pdbx_description
1 polymer ?
#
loop_
_entity_poly.entity_id
_entity_poly.type
_entity_poly.pdbx_seq_one_letter_code
_entity_poly.pdbx_strand_id
1 'polypeptide(L)'
;MKLSLLILAPLLWFNQVSAEQIRWEPWSDSVFSQAAQQGRFVLLDLGTGWCHWCHVMEEVTYSDPAVIELIGKRYLAVRVDADARPDLANRYEDYGWPATIVFNPDGSEIVKRRGYIPPKPMASMLQAIIDDPSPGPSILPETTLSPADQPFLTDKSIDLLRQRLVETYDSKNQGWGTVQKFLNWDTIEYCLVASMEGDTNFERMGRETLTAQLNLVDPVWGGVCQYSTDGDWQHPHFEKIMQIQAENIRAYTEAYALWRDPIYLHTAEKISDYLKHFLLAPEGAFYASQDADLVPGEHSASYFELGDSERRKLGIPRIDQHIYARENGWAINALAVLSAVSGDQQPLEDAVRAAKWIIAHRETSDGGYQHDETDKAGPYLADTLYMGRAFLTLYMVTANRTWLQRAEEAADFIETRFKGELGYLTSPSIGALKSKPQVDENADLARFANSLEKYSGKAAYEKLAQHAMQFLSIQTVIDERGYLVGGILLANRELTTPPLHITIVGPKTDATAAALFGAALKLPAPYKRIEWWDTQEGVLPNSDVEYPSLPEAAAFICTERSCSPPLFSAEKLTALGRR
;
A
#
# COMPACT_ATOMS: atom_id res chain seq x y z
N MET A 1 -32.22 -40.64 -73.40
CA MET A 1 -32.30 -41.07 -72.02
C MET A 1 -30.91 -40.88 -71.37
N LYS A 2 -30.70 -39.82 -70.60
CA LYS A 2 -29.45 -39.60 -69.80
C LYS A 2 -29.83 -39.74 -68.32
N LEU A 3 -29.34 -40.79 -67.72
CA LEU A 3 -29.49 -41.02 -66.28
C LEU A 3 -28.47 -40.13 -65.52
N SER A 4 -28.96 -39.21 -64.70
CA SER A 4 -28.12 -38.44 -63.76
C SER A 4 -28.11 -39.17 -62.46
N LEU A 5 -26.92 -39.62 -62.05
CA LEU A 5 -26.64 -40.17 -60.70
C LEU A 5 -26.47 -39.02 -59.69
N LEU A 6 -27.41 -38.94 -58.75
CA LEU A 6 -27.28 -38.08 -57.58
C LEU A 6 -26.40 -38.77 -56.51
N ILE A 7 -25.22 -38.25 -56.27
CA ILE A 7 -24.36 -38.68 -55.15
C ILE A 7 -24.79 -37.89 -53.90
N LEU A 8 -25.45 -38.56 -52.96
CA LEU A 8 -25.70 -38.05 -51.63
C LEU A 8 -24.39 -38.14 -50.81
N ALA A 9 -23.76 -37.02 -50.53
CA ALA A 9 -22.67 -36.94 -49.54
C ALA A 9 -23.26 -36.90 -48.12
N PRO A 10 -22.78 -37.72 -47.16
CA PRO A 10 -23.22 -37.63 -45.79
C PRO A 10 -22.63 -36.36 -45.15
N LEU A 11 -23.47 -35.45 -44.67
CA LEU A 11 -23.10 -34.33 -43.77
C LEU A 11 -22.70 -34.94 -42.43
N LEU A 12 -21.38 -35.07 -42.20
CA LEU A 12 -20.82 -35.28 -40.87
C LEU A 12 -21.04 -33.99 -40.08
N TRP A 13 -22.03 -34.01 -39.20
CA TRP A 13 -22.16 -33.01 -38.13
C TRP A 13 -21.01 -33.23 -37.14
N PHE A 14 -19.97 -32.42 -37.21
CA PHE A 14 -19.06 -32.24 -36.11
C PHE A 14 -19.85 -31.52 -35.01
N ASN A 15 -20.32 -32.26 -34.02
CA ASN A 15 -20.66 -31.69 -32.73
C ASN A 15 -19.36 -31.04 -32.19
N GLN A 16 -19.22 -29.73 -32.34
CA GLN A 16 -18.32 -28.99 -31.48
C GLN A 16 -18.88 -29.18 -30.07
N VAL A 17 -18.25 -30.05 -29.31
CA VAL A 17 -18.37 -30.08 -27.86
C VAL A 17 -17.76 -28.75 -27.41
N SER A 18 -18.61 -27.77 -27.13
CA SER A 18 -18.20 -26.58 -26.40
C SER A 18 -17.57 -27.10 -25.12
N ALA A 19 -16.27 -26.88 -24.95
CA ALA A 19 -15.63 -27.21 -23.70
C ALA A 19 -16.40 -26.49 -22.59
N GLU A 20 -16.93 -27.26 -21.63
CA GLU A 20 -17.55 -26.65 -20.44
C GLU A 20 -16.49 -25.73 -19.81
N GLN A 21 -16.87 -24.47 -19.58
CA GLN A 21 -16.03 -23.51 -18.88
C GLN A 21 -16.46 -23.47 -17.42
N ILE A 22 -15.50 -23.16 -16.52
CA ILE A 22 -15.82 -22.93 -15.12
C ILE A 22 -16.75 -21.73 -15.02
N ARG A 23 -17.90 -21.92 -14.36
CA ARG A 23 -18.81 -20.82 -14.05
C ARG A 23 -18.38 -20.16 -12.76
N TRP A 24 -17.69 -19.01 -12.87
CA TRP A 24 -17.26 -18.20 -11.77
C TRP A 24 -18.41 -17.33 -11.25
N GLU A 25 -18.63 -17.36 -9.94
CA GLU A 25 -19.57 -16.47 -9.24
C GLU A 25 -18.77 -15.39 -8.50
N PRO A 26 -19.31 -14.18 -8.33
CA PRO A 26 -18.68 -13.17 -7.47
C PRO A 26 -18.85 -13.57 -6.00
N TRP A 27 -17.96 -13.09 -5.14
CA TRP A 27 -18.12 -13.24 -3.70
C TRP A 27 -19.39 -12.53 -3.21
N SER A 28 -20.15 -13.20 -2.35
CA SER A 28 -21.33 -12.64 -1.69
C SER A 28 -21.49 -13.21 -0.27
N ASP A 29 -22.23 -12.53 0.59
CA ASP A 29 -22.52 -13.00 1.95
C ASP A 29 -23.30 -14.32 1.97
N SER A 30 -23.96 -14.65 0.88
CA SER A 30 -24.74 -15.88 0.72
C SER A 30 -23.97 -17.05 0.14
N VAL A 31 -22.68 -16.90 -0.19
CA VAL A 31 -21.88 -17.93 -0.89
C VAL A 31 -21.90 -19.28 -0.16
N PHE A 32 -21.73 -19.27 1.16
CA PHE A 32 -21.74 -20.52 1.94
C PHE A 32 -23.13 -21.13 2.07
N SER A 33 -24.18 -20.33 2.20
CA SER A 33 -25.56 -20.83 2.21
C SER A 33 -25.95 -21.44 0.85
N GLN A 34 -25.50 -20.88 -0.25
CA GLN A 34 -25.69 -21.44 -1.59
C GLN A 34 -24.93 -22.76 -1.75
N ALA A 35 -23.66 -22.79 -1.30
CA ALA A 35 -22.86 -24.01 -1.32
C ALA A 35 -23.49 -25.14 -0.49
N ALA A 36 -24.00 -24.83 0.71
CA ALA A 36 -24.70 -25.78 1.56
C ALA A 36 -25.98 -26.35 0.91
N GLN A 37 -26.80 -25.49 0.28
CA GLN A 37 -28.02 -25.91 -0.44
C GLN A 37 -27.71 -26.84 -1.62
N GLN A 38 -26.55 -26.64 -2.29
CA GLN A 38 -26.12 -27.43 -3.43
C GLN A 38 -25.28 -28.65 -3.05
N GLY A 39 -24.88 -28.81 -1.78
CA GLY A 39 -23.97 -29.85 -1.30
C GLY A 39 -22.59 -29.76 -1.94
N ARG A 40 -22.06 -28.53 -2.12
CA ARG A 40 -20.79 -28.23 -2.78
C ARG A 40 -19.82 -27.54 -1.82
N PHE A 41 -18.54 -27.74 -2.02
CA PHE A 41 -17.49 -26.92 -1.42
C PHE A 41 -17.45 -25.54 -2.06
N VAL A 42 -16.82 -24.55 -1.42
CA VAL A 42 -16.51 -23.26 -2.03
C VAL A 42 -15.04 -23.24 -2.45
N LEU A 43 -14.77 -22.99 -3.71
CA LEU A 43 -13.43 -22.74 -4.25
C LEU A 43 -13.29 -21.23 -4.48
N LEU A 44 -12.47 -20.56 -3.69
CA LEU A 44 -12.12 -19.15 -3.89
C LEU A 44 -10.82 -19.07 -4.67
N ASP A 45 -10.87 -18.44 -5.84
CA ASP A 45 -9.74 -17.96 -6.62
C ASP A 45 -9.59 -16.46 -6.37
N LEU A 46 -8.52 -16.07 -5.68
CA LEU A 46 -8.22 -14.69 -5.32
C LEU A 46 -6.98 -14.26 -6.08
N GLY A 47 -7.14 -13.32 -6.98
CA GLY A 47 -6.09 -12.82 -7.85
C GLY A 47 -6.31 -11.37 -8.23
N THR A 48 -5.49 -10.85 -9.12
CA THR A 48 -5.61 -9.49 -9.65
C THR A 48 -5.44 -9.47 -11.16
N GLY A 49 -5.97 -8.44 -11.78
CA GLY A 49 -5.93 -8.33 -13.24
C GLY A 49 -4.56 -7.98 -13.83
N TRP A 50 -3.57 -7.62 -13.02
CA TRP A 50 -2.20 -7.30 -13.45
C TRP A 50 -1.20 -8.44 -13.23
N CYS A 51 -1.63 -9.55 -12.60
CA CYS A 51 -0.77 -10.60 -12.09
C CYS A 51 -0.47 -11.65 -13.17
N HIS A 52 0.78 -11.76 -13.62
CA HIS A 52 1.22 -12.75 -14.60
C HIS A 52 0.81 -14.19 -14.22
N TRP A 53 1.08 -14.64 -12.99
CA TRP A 53 0.75 -16.00 -12.58
C TRP A 53 -0.75 -16.27 -12.46
N CYS A 54 -1.57 -15.21 -12.28
CA CYS A 54 -3.03 -15.33 -12.34
C CYS A 54 -3.50 -15.62 -13.77
N HIS A 55 -2.91 -14.95 -14.78
CA HIS A 55 -3.16 -15.21 -16.19
C HIS A 55 -2.74 -16.64 -16.56
N VAL A 56 -1.54 -17.08 -16.16
CA VAL A 56 -1.08 -18.45 -16.40
C VAL A 56 -2.03 -19.47 -15.78
N MET A 57 -2.54 -19.21 -14.56
CA MET A 57 -3.49 -20.10 -13.90
C MET A 57 -4.84 -20.19 -14.64
N GLU A 58 -5.33 -19.08 -15.16
CA GLU A 58 -6.55 -19.04 -15.98
C GLU A 58 -6.38 -19.85 -17.26
N GLU A 59 -5.31 -19.59 -18.00
CA GLU A 59 -5.13 -20.18 -19.32
C GLU A 59 -4.70 -21.64 -19.31
N VAL A 60 -4.00 -22.08 -18.25
CA VAL A 60 -3.44 -23.42 -18.19
C VAL A 60 -4.22 -24.33 -17.23
N THR A 61 -4.48 -23.87 -15.99
CA THR A 61 -5.07 -24.74 -14.96
C THR A 61 -6.59 -24.76 -15.04
N TYR A 62 -7.22 -23.60 -15.15
CA TYR A 62 -8.68 -23.51 -15.20
C TYR A 62 -9.27 -23.81 -16.59
N SER A 63 -8.43 -24.02 -17.60
CA SER A 63 -8.80 -24.54 -18.91
C SER A 63 -8.64 -26.08 -19.03
N ASP A 64 -8.04 -26.74 -18.04
CA ASP A 64 -7.84 -28.20 -18.06
C ASP A 64 -9.16 -28.94 -17.87
N PRO A 65 -9.52 -29.90 -18.76
CA PRO A 65 -10.81 -30.61 -18.69
C PRO A 65 -11.07 -31.35 -17.38
N ALA A 66 -10.03 -31.92 -16.74
CA ALA A 66 -10.20 -32.65 -15.48
C ALA A 66 -10.47 -31.68 -14.31
N VAL A 67 -9.84 -30.51 -14.33
CA VAL A 67 -10.07 -29.45 -13.33
C VAL A 67 -11.48 -28.88 -13.50
N ILE A 68 -11.89 -28.57 -14.75
CA ILE A 68 -13.24 -28.07 -15.07
C ILE A 68 -14.31 -29.06 -14.59
N GLU A 69 -14.14 -30.36 -14.87
CA GLU A 69 -15.10 -31.39 -14.49
C GLU A 69 -15.27 -31.49 -12.96
N LEU A 70 -14.16 -31.51 -12.21
CA LEU A 70 -14.20 -31.58 -10.75
C LEU A 70 -14.86 -30.35 -10.13
N ILE A 71 -14.47 -29.16 -10.60
CA ILE A 71 -15.05 -27.89 -10.12
C ILE A 71 -16.55 -27.86 -10.44
N GLY A 72 -16.94 -28.12 -11.68
CA GLY A 72 -18.34 -28.09 -12.11
C GLY A 72 -19.26 -29.01 -11.31
N LYS A 73 -18.75 -30.17 -10.86
CA LYS A 73 -19.54 -31.18 -10.13
C LYS A 73 -19.60 -30.93 -8.62
N ARG A 74 -18.52 -30.47 -7.99
CA ARG A 74 -18.37 -30.54 -6.55
C ARG A 74 -18.10 -29.19 -5.88
N TYR A 75 -17.79 -28.14 -6.65
CA TYR A 75 -17.42 -26.85 -6.11
C TYR A 75 -18.33 -25.74 -6.61
N LEU A 76 -18.67 -24.80 -5.74
CA LEU A 76 -19.14 -23.47 -6.11
C LEU A 76 -17.86 -22.63 -6.34
N ALA A 77 -17.57 -22.32 -7.57
CA ALA A 77 -16.38 -21.57 -7.94
C ALA A 77 -16.63 -20.07 -7.78
N VAL A 78 -15.81 -19.43 -6.98
CA VAL A 78 -15.88 -17.99 -6.67
C VAL A 78 -14.57 -17.35 -7.08
N ARG A 79 -14.64 -16.28 -7.88
CA ARG A 79 -13.48 -15.48 -8.25
C ARG A 79 -13.60 -14.07 -7.69
N VAL A 80 -12.48 -13.58 -7.16
CA VAL A 80 -12.39 -12.25 -6.55
C VAL A 80 -11.14 -11.56 -7.06
N ASP A 81 -11.33 -10.31 -7.49
CA ASP A 81 -10.23 -9.38 -7.70
C ASP A 81 -9.79 -8.82 -6.34
N ALA A 82 -8.54 -9.08 -5.96
CA ALA A 82 -7.98 -8.67 -4.68
C ALA A 82 -7.87 -7.13 -4.55
N ASP A 83 -7.68 -6.43 -5.67
CA ASP A 83 -7.66 -4.97 -5.66
C ASP A 83 -9.04 -4.41 -5.31
N ALA A 84 -10.12 -4.99 -5.86
CA ALA A 84 -11.49 -4.58 -5.59
C ALA A 84 -12.03 -5.04 -4.21
N ARG A 85 -11.32 -5.93 -3.50
CA ARG A 85 -11.74 -6.51 -2.22
C ARG A 85 -10.60 -6.51 -1.19
N PRO A 86 -10.22 -5.32 -0.68
CA PRO A 86 -9.16 -5.19 0.33
C PRO A 86 -9.34 -6.07 1.57
N ASP A 87 -10.57 -6.33 1.97
CA ASP A 87 -10.90 -7.19 3.12
C ASP A 87 -10.47 -8.66 2.90
N LEU A 88 -10.71 -9.21 1.71
CA LEU A 88 -10.29 -10.55 1.36
C LEU A 88 -8.79 -10.59 1.01
N ALA A 89 -8.29 -9.55 0.33
CA ALA A 89 -6.87 -9.40 0.05
C ALA A 89 -6.04 -9.44 1.33
N ASN A 90 -6.35 -8.60 2.31
CA ASN A 90 -5.63 -8.54 3.59
C ASN A 90 -5.75 -9.84 4.40
N ARG A 91 -6.92 -10.49 4.35
CA ARG A 91 -7.11 -11.77 5.05
C ARG A 91 -6.17 -12.87 4.54
N TYR A 92 -5.82 -12.86 3.25
CA TYR A 92 -5.02 -13.89 2.59
C TYR A 92 -3.70 -13.34 2.00
N GLU A 93 -3.23 -12.18 2.45
CA GLU A 93 -2.02 -11.51 1.93
C GLU A 93 -0.77 -12.40 1.98
N ASP A 94 -0.63 -13.23 3.01
CA ASP A 94 0.49 -14.17 3.18
C ASP A 94 0.60 -15.21 2.07
N TYR A 95 -0.46 -15.38 1.27
CA TYR A 95 -0.50 -16.37 0.19
C TYR A 95 -0.12 -15.78 -1.17
N GLY A 96 0.02 -14.44 -1.27
CA GLY A 96 0.28 -13.76 -2.55
C GLY A 96 -0.76 -14.07 -3.62
N TRP A 97 -0.48 -13.74 -4.87
CA TRP A 97 -1.41 -13.92 -5.99
C TRP A 97 -0.84 -14.88 -7.05
N PRO A 98 -1.68 -15.79 -7.63
CA PRO A 98 -3.03 -16.14 -7.18
C PRO A 98 -3.03 -16.88 -5.85
N ALA A 99 -4.08 -16.72 -5.03
CA ALA A 99 -4.32 -17.53 -3.85
C ALA A 99 -5.55 -18.41 -4.04
N THR A 100 -5.42 -19.72 -3.78
CA THR A 100 -6.52 -20.68 -3.86
C THR A 100 -6.93 -21.12 -2.46
N ILE A 101 -8.18 -20.82 -2.08
CA ILE A 101 -8.73 -21.19 -0.79
C ILE A 101 -9.95 -22.09 -1.01
N VAL A 102 -10.05 -23.21 -0.29
CA VAL A 102 -11.22 -24.08 -0.32
C VAL A 102 -11.86 -24.13 1.05
N PHE A 103 -13.18 -23.99 1.06
CA PHE A 103 -13.99 -24.01 2.28
C PHE A 103 -15.02 -25.14 2.24
N ASN A 104 -15.36 -25.62 3.43
CA ASN A 104 -16.58 -26.36 3.67
C ASN A 104 -17.81 -25.43 3.45
N PRO A 105 -19.01 -26.01 3.23
CA PRO A 105 -20.24 -25.23 3.09
C PRO A 105 -20.61 -24.40 4.33
N ASP A 106 -20.04 -24.69 5.49
CA ASP A 106 -20.21 -23.91 6.72
C ASP A 106 -19.25 -22.72 6.86
N GLY A 107 -18.36 -22.53 5.88
CA GLY A 107 -17.37 -21.46 5.86
C GLY A 107 -16.05 -21.81 6.54
N SER A 108 -15.90 -23.03 7.10
CA SER A 108 -14.62 -23.47 7.63
C SER A 108 -13.61 -23.75 6.52
N GLU A 109 -12.37 -23.28 6.69
CA GLU A 109 -11.30 -23.44 5.70
C GLU A 109 -10.79 -24.88 5.69
N ILE A 110 -10.59 -25.47 4.49
CA ILE A 110 -10.02 -26.81 4.29
C ILE A 110 -8.56 -26.70 3.85
N VAL A 111 -8.27 -25.82 2.90
CA VAL A 111 -6.92 -25.64 2.36
C VAL A 111 -6.72 -24.21 1.90
N LYS A 112 -5.49 -23.71 2.07
CA LYS A 112 -4.98 -22.45 1.51
C LYS A 112 -3.71 -22.73 0.74
N ARG A 113 -3.63 -22.26 -0.50
CA ARG A 113 -2.49 -22.47 -1.40
C ARG A 113 -1.99 -21.17 -1.96
N ARG A 114 -0.67 -21.04 -1.99
CA ARG A 114 0.05 -19.90 -2.54
C ARG A 114 0.42 -20.13 -3.99
N GLY A 115 0.18 -19.12 -4.84
CA GLY A 115 0.72 -19.02 -6.19
C GLY A 115 0.11 -20.01 -7.17
N TYR A 116 0.72 -20.09 -8.34
CA TYR A 116 0.30 -20.94 -9.45
C TYR A 116 0.30 -22.42 -9.09
N ILE A 117 -0.78 -23.12 -9.41
CA ILE A 117 -0.94 -24.56 -9.22
C ILE A 117 -1.13 -25.22 -10.58
N PRO A 118 -0.20 -26.07 -11.06
CA PRO A 118 -0.38 -26.77 -12.33
C PRO A 118 -1.64 -27.69 -12.37
N PRO A 119 -2.19 -28.03 -13.56
CA PRO A 119 -3.45 -28.77 -13.68
C PRO A 119 -3.51 -30.08 -12.88
N LYS A 120 -2.48 -30.95 -13.00
CA LYS A 120 -2.47 -32.24 -12.28
C LYS A 120 -2.45 -32.10 -10.76
N PRO A 121 -1.58 -31.30 -10.14
CA PRO A 121 -1.65 -30.96 -8.72
C PRO A 121 -3.01 -30.39 -8.30
N MET A 122 -3.58 -29.48 -9.08
CA MET A 122 -4.92 -28.91 -8.82
C MET A 122 -5.98 -30.01 -8.81
N ALA A 123 -6.10 -30.82 -9.85
CA ALA A 123 -7.07 -31.90 -9.90
C ALA A 123 -6.88 -32.91 -8.76
N SER A 124 -5.64 -33.27 -8.43
CA SER A 124 -5.34 -34.16 -7.30
C SER A 124 -5.76 -33.57 -5.96
N MET A 125 -5.51 -32.28 -5.72
CA MET A 125 -5.94 -31.57 -4.51
C MET A 125 -7.46 -31.52 -4.41
N LEU A 126 -8.15 -31.15 -5.49
CA LEU A 126 -9.61 -31.09 -5.51
C LEU A 126 -10.24 -32.46 -5.24
N GLN A 127 -9.68 -33.54 -5.85
CA GLN A 127 -10.18 -34.89 -5.60
C GLN A 127 -9.93 -35.33 -4.14
N ALA A 128 -8.74 -35.05 -3.58
CA ALA A 128 -8.44 -35.39 -2.20
C ALA A 128 -9.41 -34.72 -1.20
N ILE A 129 -9.80 -33.47 -1.44
CA ILE A 129 -10.80 -32.75 -0.61
C ILE A 129 -12.18 -33.41 -0.72
N ILE A 130 -12.55 -33.89 -1.89
CA ILE A 130 -13.82 -34.61 -2.08
C ILE A 130 -13.82 -35.91 -1.27
N ASP A 131 -12.70 -36.60 -1.22
CA ASP A 131 -12.54 -37.89 -0.53
C ASP A 131 -12.42 -37.72 0.99
N ASP A 132 -11.74 -36.65 1.44
CA ASP A 132 -11.59 -36.29 2.86
C ASP A 132 -11.57 -34.76 3.03
N PRO A 133 -12.67 -34.13 3.47
CA PRO A 133 -12.79 -32.68 3.66
C PRO A 133 -12.22 -32.18 5.00
N SER A 134 -11.43 -32.97 5.70
CA SER A 134 -10.75 -32.54 6.93
C SER A 134 -9.76 -31.39 6.64
N PRO A 135 -9.57 -30.45 7.57
CA PRO A 135 -8.61 -29.37 7.41
C PRO A 135 -7.20 -29.87 7.12
N GLY A 136 -6.60 -29.40 6.04
CA GLY A 136 -5.24 -29.75 5.64
C GLY A 136 -4.16 -29.00 6.45
N PRO A 137 -2.88 -29.31 6.24
CA PRO A 137 -1.75 -28.74 7.00
C PRO A 137 -1.59 -27.22 6.88
N SER A 138 -2.22 -26.60 5.88
CA SER A 138 -2.21 -25.14 5.70
C SER A 138 -3.21 -24.41 6.62
N ILE A 139 -4.07 -25.14 7.30
CA ILE A 139 -5.03 -24.59 8.25
C ILE A 139 -4.44 -24.73 9.65
N LEU A 140 -3.94 -23.63 10.18
CA LEU A 140 -3.44 -23.55 11.53
C LEU A 140 -4.59 -23.20 12.49
N PRO A 141 -4.57 -23.72 13.74
CA PRO A 141 -5.52 -23.28 14.76
C PRO A 141 -5.46 -21.77 14.93
N GLU A 142 -6.62 -21.13 15.07
CA GLU A 142 -6.64 -19.71 15.40
C GLU A 142 -5.99 -19.47 16.77
N THR A 143 -4.95 -18.63 16.78
CA THR A 143 -4.31 -18.20 18.03
C THR A 143 -5.19 -17.17 18.69
N THR A 144 -5.58 -17.39 19.94
CA THR A 144 -6.26 -16.36 20.72
C THR A 144 -5.24 -15.31 21.11
N LEU A 145 -5.39 -14.11 20.56
CA LEU A 145 -4.58 -12.97 20.93
C LEU A 145 -5.09 -12.36 22.25
N SER A 146 -4.17 -11.93 23.11
CA SER A 146 -4.47 -11.13 24.28
C SER A 146 -3.88 -9.74 24.12
N PRO A 147 -4.57 -8.67 24.57
CA PRO A 147 -4.02 -7.31 24.50
C PRO A 147 -2.64 -7.26 25.16
N ALA A 148 -1.75 -6.46 24.59
CA ALA A 148 -0.49 -6.13 25.27
C ALA A 148 -0.78 -5.28 26.51
N ASP A 149 0.05 -5.42 27.55
CA ASP A 149 -0.10 -4.67 28.81
C ASP A 149 0.06 -3.14 28.62
N GLN A 150 0.83 -2.75 27.60
CA GLN A 150 1.12 -1.35 27.26
C GLN A 150 1.07 -1.13 25.75
N PRO A 151 0.70 0.07 25.29
CA PRO A 151 0.68 0.42 23.87
C PRO A 151 2.08 0.82 23.33
N PHE A 152 3.14 0.26 23.87
CA PHE A 152 4.52 0.54 23.49
C PHE A 152 5.36 -0.73 23.55
N LEU A 153 6.40 -0.76 22.72
CA LEU A 153 7.42 -1.80 22.79
C LEU A 153 8.33 -1.57 24.02
N THR A 154 8.76 -2.65 24.62
CA THR A 154 9.85 -2.58 25.62
C THR A 154 11.19 -2.37 24.92
N ASP A 155 12.19 -1.80 25.63
CA ASP A 155 13.56 -1.65 25.11
C ASP A 155 14.10 -2.99 24.59
N LYS A 156 13.83 -4.08 25.32
CA LYS A 156 14.21 -5.44 24.90
C LYS A 156 13.56 -5.84 23.59
N SER A 157 12.29 -5.50 23.38
CA SER A 157 11.59 -5.79 22.13
C SER A 157 12.16 -4.97 20.98
N ILE A 158 12.46 -3.69 21.21
CA ILE A 158 13.09 -2.82 20.21
C ILE A 158 14.46 -3.39 19.81
N ASP A 159 15.31 -3.74 20.76
CA ASP A 159 16.63 -4.32 20.48
C ASP A 159 16.52 -5.63 19.69
N LEU A 160 15.58 -6.50 20.06
CA LEU A 160 15.33 -7.76 19.35
C LEU A 160 14.89 -7.53 17.90
N LEU A 161 14.00 -6.57 17.66
CA LEU A 161 13.53 -6.26 16.30
C LEU A 161 14.64 -5.61 15.46
N ARG A 162 15.44 -4.73 16.03
CA ARG A 162 16.64 -4.16 15.37
C ARG A 162 17.64 -5.27 15.01
N GLN A 163 17.92 -6.16 15.94
CA GLN A 163 18.80 -7.31 15.71
C GLN A 163 18.25 -8.22 14.59
N ARG A 164 16.94 -8.49 14.58
CA ARG A 164 16.27 -9.27 13.53
C ARG A 164 16.47 -8.64 12.14
N LEU A 165 16.32 -7.32 12.01
CA LEU A 165 16.59 -6.62 10.76
C LEU A 165 18.05 -6.77 10.31
N VAL A 166 19.01 -6.71 11.23
CA VAL A 166 20.43 -6.89 10.91
C VAL A 166 20.75 -8.33 10.51
N GLU A 167 20.23 -9.31 11.24
CA GLU A 167 20.49 -10.73 11.00
C GLU A 167 19.85 -11.26 9.71
N THR A 168 18.72 -10.69 9.30
CA THR A 168 18.01 -11.08 8.08
C THR A 168 18.43 -10.30 6.84
N TYR A 169 19.33 -9.33 7.00
CA TYR A 169 19.87 -8.57 5.86
C TYR A 169 20.79 -9.45 5.00
N ASP A 170 20.45 -9.58 3.73
CA ASP A 170 21.30 -10.26 2.75
C ASP A 170 22.38 -9.32 2.23
N SER A 171 23.57 -9.39 2.80
CA SER A 171 24.71 -8.55 2.40
C SER A 171 25.28 -8.88 1.01
N LYS A 172 24.99 -10.07 0.46
CA LYS A 172 25.46 -10.48 -0.86
C LYS A 172 24.62 -9.82 -1.96
N ASN A 173 23.30 -9.87 -1.83
CA ASN A 173 22.38 -9.33 -2.83
C ASN A 173 21.73 -8.01 -2.35
N GLN A 174 22.18 -7.44 -1.24
CA GLN A 174 21.81 -6.13 -0.72
C GLN A 174 20.29 -5.94 -0.54
N GLY A 175 19.81 -6.15 0.68
CA GLY A 175 18.39 -6.00 1.02
C GLY A 175 17.84 -7.20 1.78
N TRP A 176 16.55 -7.18 2.03
CA TRP A 176 15.84 -8.24 2.73
C TRP A 176 15.12 -9.18 1.77
N GLY A 177 14.83 -10.40 2.23
CA GLY A 177 14.27 -11.47 1.41
C GLY A 177 15.34 -12.31 0.71
N THR A 178 15.15 -13.64 0.74
CA THR A 178 16.10 -14.63 0.16
C THR A 178 15.56 -15.31 -1.09
N VAL A 179 14.26 -15.21 -1.35
CA VAL A 179 13.58 -15.78 -2.52
C VAL A 179 13.10 -14.69 -3.45
N GLN A 180 12.52 -13.66 -2.88
CA GLN A 180 12.07 -12.48 -3.60
C GLN A 180 12.74 -11.24 -3.02
N LYS A 181 13.05 -10.26 -3.88
CA LYS A 181 13.54 -8.93 -3.51
C LYS A 181 12.53 -7.88 -3.91
N PHE A 182 12.16 -7.04 -2.98
CA PHE A 182 11.32 -5.84 -3.18
C PHE A 182 11.71 -4.79 -2.14
N LEU A 183 11.35 -3.55 -2.38
CA LEU A 183 11.61 -2.49 -1.42
C LEU A 183 10.66 -2.64 -0.24
N ASN A 184 11.20 -2.95 0.93
CA ASN A 184 10.47 -2.79 2.18
C ASN A 184 10.59 -1.33 2.63
N TRP A 185 9.65 -0.48 2.21
CA TRP A 185 9.70 0.97 2.40
C TRP A 185 9.73 1.39 3.87
N ASP A 186 9.01 0.71 4.76
CA ASP A 186 9.06 1.02 6.19
C ASP A 186 10.42 0.70 6.81
N THR A 187 11.03 -0.41 6.40
CA THR A 187 12.40 -0.73 6.84
C THR A 187 13.41 0.28 6.29
N ILE A 188 13.23 0.75 5.05
CA ILE A 188 14.08 1.82 4.48
C ILE A 188 13.88 3.13 5.24
N GLU A 189 12.64 3.54 5.53
CA GLU A 189 12.37 4.72 6.34
C GLU A 189 12.98 4.58 7.74
N TYR A 190 12.91 3.39 8.35
CA TYR A 190 13.59 3.12 9.61
C TYR A 190 15.12 3.24 9.49
N CYS A 191 15.71 2.79 8.39
CA CYS A 191 17.14 3.00 8.10
C CYS A 191 17.49 4.50 7.99
N LEU A 192 16.65 5.32 7.38
CA LEU A 192 16.85 6.77 7.29
C LEU A 192 16.82 7.41 8.68
N VAL A 193 15.83 7.04 9.51
CA VAL A 193 15.70 7.53 10.88
C VAL A 193 16.91 7.12 11.72
N ALA A 194 17.31 5.86 11.70
CA ALA A 194 18.48 5.36 12.44
C ALA A 194 19.78 6.02 11.95
N SER A 195 19.92 6.28 10.64
CA SER A 195 21.04 7.04 10.07
C SER A 195 21.13 8.47 10.62
N MET A 196 20.00 9.16 10.78
CA MET A 196 19.95 10.48 11.40
C MET A 196 20.39 10.45 12.88
N GLU A 197 20.19 9.34 13.56
CA GLU A 197 20.63 9.09 14.94
C GLU A 197 22.09 8.62 15.03
N GLY A 198 22.77 8.49 13.88
CA GLY A 198 24.19 8.14 13.79
C GLY A 198 24.47 6.64 13.68
N ASP A 199 23.45 5.80 13.43
CA ASP A 199 23.65 4.37 13.19
C ASP A 199 24.18 4.11 11.77
N THR A 200 25.49 3.94 11.67
CA THR A 200 26.18 3.73 10.38
C THR A 200 25.87 2.38 9.74
N ASN A 201 25.42 1.38 10.51
CA ASN A 201 25.06 0.08 9.96
C ASN A 201 23.72 0.14 9.22
N PHE A 202 22.71 0.77 9.83
CA PHE A 202 21.42 1.01 9.16
C PHE A 202 21.57 1.97 7.97
N GLU A 203 22.44 3.00 8.08
CA GLU A 203 22.76 3.86 6.93
C GLU A 203 23.28 3.04 5.75
N ARG A 204 24.28 2.17 5.99
CA ARG A 204 24.85 1.30 4.95
C ARG A 204 23.80 0.40 4.34
N MET A 205 23.01 -0.30 5.16
CA MET A 205 21.95 -1.21 4.67
C MET A 205 20.91 -0.48 3.83
N GLY A 206 20.47 0.70 4.26
CA GLY A 206 19.52 1.53 3.51
C GLY A 206 20.06 1.98 2.16
N ARG A 207 21.30 2.48 2.11
CA ARG A 207 21.96 2.92 0.87
C ARG A 207 22.18 1.76 -0.11
N GLU A 208 22.68 0.63 0.37
CA GLU A 208 22.92 -0.57 -0.44
C GLU A 208 21.61 -1.09 -1.04
N THR A 209 20.55 -1.17 -0.24
CA THR A 209 19.24 -1.64 -0.70
C THR A 209 18.63 -0.72 -1.76
N LEU A 210 18.61 0.61 -1.52
CA LEU A 210 18.10 1.57 -2.50
C LEU A 210 18.90 1.55 -3.81
N THR A 211 20.22 1.36 -3.73
CA THR A 211 21.07 1.24 -4.92
C THR A 211 20.76 -0.04 -5.71
N ALA A 212 20.62 -1.17 -5.02
CA ALA A 212 20.31 -2.44 -5.66
C ALA A 212 18.90 -2.44 -6.30
N GLN A 213 17.93 -1.82 -5.62
CA GLN A 213 16.56 -1.71 -6.08
C GLN A 213 16.39 -0.88 -7.36
N LEU A 214 17.38 -0.03 -7.75
CA LEU A 214 17.36 0.67 -9.04
C LEU A 214 17.21 -0.28 -10.23
N ASN A 215 17.60 -1.55 -10.11
CA ASN A 215 17.41 -2.57 -11.13
C ASN A 215 15.93 -2.91 -11.40
N LEU A 216 15.03 -2.57 -10.48
CA LEU A 216 13.59 -2.74 -10.66
C LEU A 216 12.92 -1.49 -11.30
N VAL A 217 13.65 -0.41 -11.46
CA VAL A 217 13.13 0.80 -12.14
C VAL A 217 13.26 0.62 -13.65
N ASP A 218 12.13 0.63 -14.36
CA ASP A 218 12.12 0.53 -15.82
C ASP A 218 12.99 1.63 -16.45
N PRO A 219 14.06 1.25 -17.17
CA PRO A 219 15.00 2.24 -17.70
C PRO A 219 14.40 3.14 -18.78
N VAL A 220 13.32 2.69 -19.45
CA VAL A 220 12.70 3.38 -20.58
C VAL A 220 11.57 4.30 -20.17
N TRP A 221 10.58 3.75 -19.44
CA TRP A 221 9.37 4.49 -19.08
C TRP A 221 9.38 5.01 -17.64
N GLY A 222 10.32 4.58 -16.81
CA GLY A 222 10.22 4.75 -15.37
C GLY A 222 9.21 3.79 -14.78
N GLY A 223 8.81 4.05 -13.53
CA GLY A 223 8.00 3.13 -12.76
C GLY A 223 8.79 1.92 -12.27
N VAL A 224 8.33 1.34 -11.18
CA VAL A 224 9.02 0.27 -10.46
C VAL A 224 8.28 -1.03 -10.68
N CYS A 225 8.99 -2.07 -11.10
CA CYS A 225 8.51 -3.44 -11.14
C CYS A 225 8.24 -3.95 -9.72
N GLN A 226 7.25 -4.81 -9.56
CA GLN A 226 6.75 -5.21 -8.24
C GLN A 226 7.82 -5.85 -7.38
N TYR A 227 8.55 -6.84 -7.89
CA TYR A 227 9.60 -7.57 -7.17
C TYR A 227 10.55 -8.26 -8.16
N SER A 228 11.63 -8.82 -7.64
CA SER A 228 12.54 -9.72 -8.36
C SER A 228 12.52 -11.10 -7.73
N THR A 229 12.66 -12.16 -8.56
CA THR A 229 12.82 -13.54 -8.12
C THR A 229 14.28 -13.92 -7.90
N ASP A 230 14.55 -15.21 -7.59
CA ASP A 230 15.88 -15.80 -7.44
C ASP A 230 16.75 -15.21 -6.32
N GLY A 231 16.12 -14.42 -5.42
CA GLY A 231 16.78 -13.79 -4.28
C GLY A 231 17.74 -12.66 -4.65
N ASP A 232 17.67 -12.15 -5.88
CA ASP A 232 18.47 -11.03 -6.37
C ASP A 232 17.58 -9.90 -6.93
N TRP A 233 18.16 -8.89 -7.59
CA TRP A 233 17.46 -7.76 -8.17
C TRP A 233 17.45 -7.77 -9.71
N GLN A 234 17.76 -8.93 -10.35
CA GLN A 234 17.99 -9.02 -11.79
C GLN A 234 16.85 -9.70 -12.56
N HIS A 235 15.88 -10.28 -11.86
CA HIS A 235 14.78 -11.03 -12.46
C HIS A 235 13.42 -10.39 -12.13
N PRO A 236 13.14 -9.17 -12.69
CA PRO A 236 11.95 -8.40 -12.34
C PRO A 236 10.66 -9.07 -12.80
N HIS A 237 9.66 -9.01 -11.96
CA HIS A 237 8.25 -9.17 -12.31
C HIS A 237 7.68 -7.79 -12.64
N PHE A 238 7.15 -7.65 -13.85
CA PHE A 238 6.94 -6.36 -14.52
C PHE A 238 5.66 -5.63 -14.11
N GLU A 239 4.86 -6.18 -13.23
CA GLU A 239 3.70 -5.51 -12.64
C GLU A 239 4.10 -4.15 -12.03
N LYS A 240 3.32 -3.11 -12.33
CA LYS A 240 3.55 -1.77 -11.77
C LYS A 240 2.27 -1.30 -11.07
N ILE A 241 2.17 -1.59 -9.78
CA ILE A 241 1.02 -1.26 -8.94
C ILE A 241 1.24 0.06 -8.20
N MET A 242 0.18 0.82 -7.96
CA MET A 242 0.26 2.18 -7.43
C MET A 242 1.01 2.27 -6.09
N GLN A 243 0.76 1.35 -5.16
CA GLN A 243 1.45 1.37 -3.86
C GLN A 243 2.97 1.34 -4.02
N ILE A 244 3.47 0.43 -4.86
CA ILE A 244 4.92 0.31 -5.12
C ILE A 244 5.48 1.61 -5.70
N GLN A 245 4.77 2.24 -6.64
CA GLN A 245 5.22 3.50 -7.22
C GLN A 245 5.29 4.59 -6.16
N ALA A 246 4.21 4.80 -5.42
CA ALA A 246 4.09 5.85 -4.42
C ALA A 246 5.13 5.71 -3.29
N GLU A 247 5.26 4.51 -2.72
CA GLU A 247 6.21 4.28 -1.63
C GLU A 247 7.66 4.37 -2.09
N ASN A 248 7.96 4.02 -3.34
CA ASN A 248 9.29 4.26 -3.91
C ASN A 248 9.56 5.76 -4.13
N ILE A 249 8.61 6.54 -4.66
CA ILE A 249 8.75 8.00 -4.74
C ILE A 249 9.08 8.57 -3.36
N ARG A 250 8.35 8.18 -2.32
CA ARG A 250 8.55 8.66 -0.96
C ARG A 250 9.92 8.27 -0.42
N ALA A 251 10.29 6.98 -0.48
CA ALA A 251 11.55 6.48 0.03
C ALA A 251 12.78 7.15 -0.64
N TYR A 252 12.78 7.27 -1.96
CA TYR A 252 13.86 7.94 -2.68
C TYR A 252 13.90 9.44 -2.41
N THR A 253 12.74 10.10 -2.27
CA THR A 253 12.67 11.52 -1.92
C THR A 253 13.25 11.80 -0.52
N GLU A 254 12.90 10.99 0.46
CA GLU A 254 13.41 11.11 1.83
C GLU A 254 14.91 10.77 1.90
N ALA A 255 15.36 9.77 1.17
CA ALA A 255 16.78 9.45 1.03
C ALA A 255 17.57 10.63 0.43
N TYR A 256 17.05 11.30 -0.61
CA TYR A 256 17.64 12.53 -1.15
C TYR A 256 17.63 13.66 -0.12
N ALA A 257 16.55 13.85 0.61
CA ALA A 257 16.48 14.88 1.64
C ALA A 257 17.60 14.72 2.68
N LEU A 258 17.92 13.49 3.06
CA LEU A 258 18.95 13.17 4.05
C LEU A 258 20.36 13.16 3.44
N TRP A 259 20.57 12.35 2.41
CA TRP A 259 21.92 12.02 1.93
C TRP A 259 22.40 12.89 0.77
N ARG A 260 21.51 13.66 0.14
CA ARG A 260 21.81 14.59 -0.97
C ARG A 260 22.46 13.96 -2.19
N ASP A 261 22.34 12.64 -2.38
CA ASP A 261 22.77 11.99 -3.60
C ASP A 261 21.72 12.24 -4.70
N PRO A 262 22.09 12.89 -5.82
CA PRO A 262 21.15 13.26 -6.88
C PRO A 262 20.48 12.06 -7.56
N ILE A 263 21.05 10.85 -7.48
CA ILE A 263 20.41 9.65 -8.04
C ILE A 263 19.06 9.37 -7.42
N TYR A 264 18.90 9.63 -6.11
CA TYR A 264 17.64 9.40 -5.42
C TYR A 264 16.53 10.34 -5.89
N LEU A 265 16.82 11.64 -6.01
CA LEU A 265 15.84 12.60 -6.53
C LEU A 265 15.47 12.27 -7.98
N HIS A 266 16.47 12.02 -8.83
CA HIS A 266 16.24 11.64 -10.22
C HIS A 266 15.35 10.39 -10.34
N THR A 267 15.56 9.40 -9.47
CA THR A 267 14.73 8.18 -9.44
C THR A 267 13.30 8.50 -9.04
N ALA A 268 13.08 9.30 -7.98
CA ALA A 268 11.75 9.71 -7.55
C ALA A 268 11.00 10.49 -8.65
N GLU A 269 11.69 11.44 -9.31
CA GLU A 269 11.14 12.20 -10.44
C GLU A 269 10.77 11.29 -11.61
N LYS A 270 11.63 10.33 -11.96
CA LYS A 270 11.39 9.37 -13.04
C LYS A 270 10.16 8.48 -12.76
N ILE A 271 9.96 8.06 -11.52
CA ILE A 271 8.77 7.29 -11.13
C ILE A 271 7.52 8.20 -11.17
N SER A 272 7.62 9.45 -10.74
CA SER A 272 6.54 10.45 -10.83
C SER A 272 6.15 10.72 -12.30
N ASP A 273 7.12 10.82 -13.19
CA ASP A 273 6.87 10.95 -14.62
C ASP A 273 6.12 9.73 -15.20
N TYR A 274 6.46 8.52 -14.73
CA TYR A 274 5.71 7.31 -15.09
C TYR A 274 4.25 7.41 -14.65
N LEU A 275 3.97 7.83 -13.41
CA LEU A 275 2.58 8.02 -12.95
C LEU A 275 1.84 8.99 -13.87
N LYS A 276 2.45 10.11 -14.21
CA LYS A 276 1.87 11.14 -15.07
C LYS A 276 1.55 10.65 -16.48
N HIS A 277 2.43 9.81 -17.07
CA HIS A 277 2.29 9.37 -18.45
C HIS A 277 1.41 8.14 -18.64
N PHE A 278 1.29 7.29 -17.63
CA PHE A 278 0.62 5.99 -17.75
C PHE A 278 -0.56 5.82 -16.78
N LEU A 279 -0.49 6.38 -15.57
CA LEU A 279 -1.52 6.16 -14.56
C LEU A 279 -2.36 7.41 -14.24
N LEU A 280 -2.04 8.58 -14.75
CA LEU A 280 -2.88 9.76 -14.56
C LEU A 280 -4.10 9.72 -15.47
N ALA A 281 -5.29 9.64 -14.90
CA ALA A 281 -6.55 9.72 -15.62
C ALA A 281 -6.80 11.15 -16.15
N PRO A 282 -7.53 11.31 -17.27
CA PRO A 282 -7.88 12.62 -17.80
C PRO A 282 -8.62 13.52 -16.80
N GLU A 283 -9.35 12.92 -15.87
CA GLU A 283 -10.10 13.59 -14.80
C GLU A 283 -9.20 14.13 -13.68
N GLY A 284 -7.94 13.69 -13.62
CA GLY A 284 -6.91 14.17 -12.71
C GLY A 284 -6.68 13.34 -11.46
N ALA A 285 -7.35 12.20 -11.31
CA ALA A 285 -7.02 11.16 -10.34
C ALA A 285 -6.12 10.09 -10.97
N PHE A 286 -5.70 9.08 -10.21
CA PHE A 286 -4.78 8.06 -10.68
C PHE A 286 -5.45 6.68 -10.80
N TYR A 287 -5.12 5.96 -11.86
CA TYR A 287 -5.43 4.56 -12.11
C TYR A 287 -4.65 3.63 -11.18
N ALA A 288 -5.15 2.39 -11.01
CA ALA A 288 -4.64 1.46 -10.01
C ALA A 288 -3.27 0.85 -10.36
N SER A 289 -3.08 0.37 -11.61
CA SER A 289 -1.90 -0.43 -11.96
C SER A 289 -1.67 -0.58 -13.46
N GLN A 290 -0.50 -1.11 -13.82
CA GLN A 290 -0.19 -1.64 -15.15
C GLN A 290 0.15 -3.12 -15.05
N ASP A 291 -0.39 -3.90 -15.99
CA ASP A 291 -0.19 -5.34 -16.12
C ASP A 291 1.29 -5.70 -16.40
N ALA A 292 1.73 -6.86 -15.93
CA ALA A 292 3.02 -7.44 -16.27
C ALA A 292 3.10 -7.85 -17.73
N ASP A 293 1.99 -8.33 -18.29
CA ASP A 293 1.94 -9.00 -19.56
C ASP A 293 1.41 -8.09 -20.68
N LEU A 294 2.11 -8.09 -21.80
CA LEU A 294 1.56 -7.49 -23.02
C LEU A 294 0.45 -8.37 -23.61
N VAL A 295 0.66 -9.69 -23.54
CA VAL A 295 -0.33 -10.72 -23.88
C VAL A 295 -0.51 -11.57 -22.62
N PRO A 296 -1.73 -11.68 -22.07
CA PRO A 296 -1.98 -12.41 -20.83
C PRO A 296 -1.37 -13.81 -20.84
N GLY A 297 -0.65 -14.18 -19.77
CA GLY A 297 0.03 -15.47 -19.62
C GLY A 297 1.37 -15.62 -20.37
N GLU A 298 1.77 -14.64 -21.18
CA GLU A 298 3.07 -14.64 -21.87
C GLU A 298 4.06 -13.72 -21.16
N HIS A 299 5.19 -14.28 -20.70
CA HIS A 299 6.20 -13.52 -19.98
C HIS A 299 6.82 -12.42 -20.83
N SER A 300 6.77 -11.16 -20.38
CA SER A 300 7.07 -9.97 -21.17
C SER A 300 8.52 -9.47 -21.06
N ALA A 301 9.50 -10.29 -20.63
CA ALA A 301 10.90 -9.85 -20.47
C ALA A 301 11.48 -9.24 -21.75
N SER A 302 11.31 -9.90 -22.91
CA SER A 302 11.79 -9.40 -24.20
C SER A 302 11.15 -8.08 -24.64
N TYR A 303 9.90 -7.85 -24.22
CA TYR A 303 9.22 -6.57 -24.46
C TYR A 303 9.85 -5.44 -23.64
N PHE A 304 10.13 -5.69 -22.35
CA PHE A 304 10.72 -4.66 -21.48
C PHE A 304 12.19 -4.37 -21.77
N GLU A 305 12.88 -5.19 -22.56
CA GLU A 305 14.22 -4.90 -23.12
C GLU A 305 14.17 -3.89 -24.28
N LEU A 306 13.01 -3.67 -24.91
CA LEU A 306 12.86 -2.78 -26.05
C LEU A 306 12.86 -1.31 -25.64
N GLY A 307 13.20 -0.42 -26.60
CA GLY A 307 13.06 1.02 -26.47
C GLY A 307 11.61 1.51 -26.62
N ASP A 308 11.36 2.78 -26.25
CA ASP A 308 10.00 3.37 -26.26
C ASP A 308 9.27 3.20 -27.60
N SER A 309 9.96 3.48 -28.72
CA SER A 309 9.35 3.40 -30.05
C SER A 309 8.91 1.98 -30.42
N GLU A 310 9.70 0.97 -30.06
CA GLU A 310 9.37 -0.43 -30.32
C GLU A 310 8.22 -0.91 -29.42
N ARG A 311 8.27 -0.60 -28.13
CA ARG A 311 7.20 -0.94 -27.17
C ARG A 311 5.86 -0.37 -27.64
N ARG A 312 5.80 0.91 -28.03
CA ARG A 312 4.57 1.56 -28.50
C ARG A 312 4.01 0.96 -29.79
N LYS A 313 4.88 0.41 -30.67
CA LYS A 313 4.41 -0.31 -31.89
C LYS A 313 3.75 -1.64 -31.57
N LEU A 314 4.24 -2.34 -30.54
CA LEU A 314 3.66 -3.62 -30.10
C LEU A 314 2.40 -3.42 -29.25
N GLY A 315 2.27 -2.29 -28.60
CA GLY A 315 1.20 -1.95 -27.67
C GLY A 315 1.74 -1.62 -26.30
N ILE A 316 0.84 -1.33 -25.37
CA ILE A 316 1.14 -1.03 -23.97
C ILE A 316 0.43 -2.10 -23.11
N PRO A 317 1.12 -2.77 -22.16
CA PRO A 317 0.44 -3.66 -21.22
C PRO A 317 -0.76 -2.97 -20.57
N ARG A 318 -1.82 -3.72 -20.34
CA ARG A 318 -3.11 -3.20 -19.89
C ARG A 318 -2.95 -2.31 -18.65
N ILE A 319 -3.59 -1.14 -18.70
CA ILE A 319 -3.76 -0.28 -17.52
C ILE A 319 -5.08 -0.63 -16.85
N ASP A 320 -5.06 -0.89 -15.57
CA ASP A 320 -6.27 -1.00 -14.77
C ASP A 320 -6.78 0.41 -14.45
N GLN A 321 -7.89 0.76 -15.06
CA GLN A 321 -8.46 2.10 -15.01
C GLN A 321 -9.39 2.35 -13.82
N HIS A 322 -9.46 1.44 -12.85
CA HIS A 322 -10.14 1.73 -11.60
C HIS A 322 -9.44 2.88 -10.86
N ILE A 323 -10.24 3.73 -10.22
CA ILE A 323 -9.77 4.86 -9.43
C ILE A 323 -10.20 4.61 -7.99
N TYR A 324 -9.34 3.92 -7.26
CA TYR A 324 -9.55 3.58 -5.86
C TYR A 324 -9.09 4.72 -4.94
N ALA A 325 -9.80 4.94 -3.84
CA ALA A 325 -9.46 5.98 -2.88
C ALA A 325 -8.11 5.70 -2.20
N ARG A 326 -7.85 4.45 -1.83
CA ARG A 326 -6.61 4.00 -1.20
C ARG A 326 -5.39 4.31 -2.08
N GLU A 327 -5.40 3.92 -3.34
CA GLU A 327 -4.33 4.11 -4.32
C GLU A 327 -4.04 5.59 -4.55
N ASN A 328 -5.08 6.38 -4.63
CA ASN A 328 -4.94 7.83 -4.75
C ASN A 328 -4.40 8.45 -3.46
N GLY A 329 -4.77 7.96 -2.28
CA GLY A 329 -4.18 8.37 -1.01
C GLY A 329 -2.66 8.18 -0.98
N TRP A 330 -2.14 7.03 -1.43
CA TRP A 330 -0.71 6.79 -1.57
C TRP A 330 -0.05 7.75 -2.57
N ALA A 331 -0.61 7.90 -3.76
CA ALA A 331 -0.07 8.78 -4.80
C ALA A 331 -0.02 10.24 -4.34
N ILE A 332 -1.09 10.76 -3.75
CA ILE A 332 -1.19 12.14 -3.24
C ILE A 332 -0.12 12.39 -2.18
N ASN A 333 0.02 11.47 -1.22
CA ASN A 333 1.03 11.59 -0.16
C ASN A 333 2.45 11.65 -0.76
N ALA A 334 2.79 10.73 -1.63
CA ALA A 334 4.12 10.63 -2.24
C ALA A 334 4.47 11.86 -3.11
N LEU A 335 3.54 12.33 -3.93
CA LEU A 335 3.73 13.49 -4.78
C LEU A 335 3.85 14.79 -3.97
N ALA A 336 3.09 14.92 -2.89
CA ALA A 336 3.21 16.06 -1.98
C ALA A 336 4.59 16.10 -1.29
N VAL A 337 5.11 14.95 -0.85
CA VAL A 337 6.46 14.83 -0.27
C VAL A 337 7.53 15.14 -1.32
N LEU A 338 7.39 14.62 -2.55
CA LEU A 338 8.32 14.92 -3.66
C LEU A 338 8.38 16.41 -3.94
N SER A 339 7.23 17.08 -4.08
CA SER A 339 7.18 18.52 -4.30
C SER A 339 7.82 19.32 -3.17
N ALA A 340 7.57 18.95 -1.92
CA ALA A 340 8.14 19.61 -0.74
C ALA A 340 9.68 19.59 -0.74
N VAL A 341 10.29 18.48 -1.13
CA VAL A 341 11.75 18.27 -1.09
C VAL A 341 12.43 18.79 -2.37
N SER A 342 11.89 18.50 -3.55
CA SER A 342 12.45 18.97 -4.83
C SER A 342 12.27 20.48 -5.00
N GLY A 343 11.14 21.02 -4.60
CA GLY A 343 10.70 22.39 -4.87
C GLY A 343 9.94 22.54 -6.19
N ASP A 344 9.76 21.46 -6.95
CA ASP A 344 8.89 21.44 -8.13
C ASP A 344 7.43 21.43 -7.68
N GLN A 345 6.62 22.35 -8.23
CA GLN A 345 5.22 22.52 -7.88
C GLN A 345 4.29 21.55 -8.61
N GLN A 346 4.72 20.98 -9.74
CA GLN A 346 3.84 20.14 -10.56
C GLN A 346 3.34 18.90 -9.82
N PRO A 347 4.17 18.14 -9.06
CA PRO A 347 3.68 17.00 -8.28
C PRO A 347 2.62 17.41 -7.25
N LEU A 348 2.75 18.58 -6.61
CA LEU A 348 1.75 19.08 -5.67
C LEU A 348 0.43 19.47 -6.36
N GLU A 349 0.49 20.09 -7.53
CA GLU A 349 -0.70 20.41 -8.31
C GLU A 349 -1.47 19.14 -8.72
N ASP A 350 -0.75 18.11 -9.15
CA ASP A 350 -1.34 16.80 -9.48
C ASP A 350 -1.94 16.13 -8.24
N ALA A 351 -1.24 16.14 -7.11
CA ALA A 351 -1.74 15.63 -5.83
C ALA A 351 -3.02 16.33 -5.36
N VAL A 352 -3.05 17.67 -5.40
CA VAL A 352 -4.23 18.45 -5.01
C VAL A 352 -5.42 18.20 -5.95
N ARG A 353 -5.16 18.01 -7.25
CA ARG A 353 -6.20 17.68 -8.23
C ARG A 353 -6.81 16.31 -7.95
N ALA A 354 -5.96 15.30 -7.71
CA ALA A 354 -6.39 13.96 -7.35
C ALA A 354 -7.19 13.95 -6.03
N ALA A 355 -6.72 14.67 -5.00
CA ALA A 355 -7.43 14.80 -3.73
C ALA A 355 -8.83 15.40 -3.91
N LYS A 356 -8.96 16.46 -4.70
CA LYS A 356 -10.25 17.08 -5.00
C LYS A 356 -11.19 16.16 -5.78
N TRP A 357 -10.65 15.37 -6.69
CA TRP A 357 -11.43 14.40 -7.45
C TRP A 357 -11.97 13.29 -6.54
N ILE A 358 -11.13 12.70 -5.66
CA ILE A 358 -11.54 11.67 -4.71
C ILE A 358 -12.60 12.20 -3.74
N ILE A 359 -12.45 13.43 -3.21
CA ILE A 359 -13.46 14.08 -2.37
C ILE A 359 -14.79 14.17 -3.11
N ALA A 360 -14.78 14.58 -4.37
CA ALA A 360 -16.01 14.78 -5.14
C ALA A 360 -16.72 13.47 -5.53
N HIS A 361 -16.01 12.34 -5.61
CA HIS A 361 -16.55 11.10 -6.19
C HIS A 361 -16.52 9.89 -5.27
N ARG A 362 -15.78 9.92 -4.17
CA ARG A 362 -15.61 8.79 -3.24
C ARG A 362 -15.98 9.10 -1.79
N GLU A 363 -16.10 10.37 -1.42
CA GLU A 363 -16.49 10.76 -0.06
C GLU A 363 -17.90 10.28 0.28
N THR A 364 -18.06 9.69 1.45
CA THR A 364 -19.36 9.29 2.01
C THR A 364 -19.95 10.42 2.87
N SER A 365 -21.26 10.38 3.09
CA SER A 365 -21.96 11.44 3.87
C SER A 365 -21.52 11.53 5.34
N ASP A 366 -20.84 10.52 5.85
CA ASP A 366 -20.35 10.42 7.23
C ASP A 366 -18.82 10.60 7.36
N GLY A 367 -18.15 11.06 6.29
CA GLY A 367 -16.74 11.49 6.31
C GLY A 367 -15.73 10.39 5.99
N GLY A 368 -16.18 9.21 5.58
CA GLY A 368 -15.33 8.15 5.05
C GLY A 368 -15.14 8.23 3.54
N TYR A 369 -14.42 7.26 2.98
CA TYR A 369 -14.20 7.15 1.54
C TYR A 369 -14.55 5.76 1.04
N GLN A 370 -15.30 5.69 -0.08
CA GLN A 370 -15.56 4.46 -0.80
C GLN A 370 -14.31 4.06 -1.59
N HIS A 371 -14.10 2.75 -1.69
CA HIS A 371 -12.98 2.20 -2.45
C HIS A 371 -13.13 2.52 -3.95
N ASP A 372 -14.30 2.18 -4.53
CA ASP A 372 -14.65 2.42 -5.93
C ASP A 372 -16.05 3.04 -6.07
N GLU A 373 -16.54 3.18 -7.31
CA GLU A 373 -17.89 3.71 -7.61
C GLU A 373 -19.03 2.85 -7.07
N THR A 374 -18.84 1.54 -7.03
CA THR A 374 -19.86 0.54 -6.70
C THR A 374 -19.46 -0.38 -5.56
N ASP A 375 -18.80 0.14 -4.58
CA ASP A 375 -18.35 -0.65 -3.43
C ASP A 375 -19.53 -1.19 -2.63
N LYS A 376 -19.79 -2.50 -2.79
CA LYS A 376 -20.90 -3.19 -2.12
C LYS A 376 -20.51 -3.84 -0.79
N ALA A 377 -19.22 -3.97 -0.52
CA ALA A 377 -18.67 -4.69 0.62
C ALA A 377 -17.92 -3.79 1.62
N GLY A 378 -17.65 -2.53 1.27
CA GLY A 378 -17.03 -1.54 2.14
C GLY A 378 -17.94 -1.03 3.25
N PRO A 379 -17.49 -0.02 4.01
CA PRO A 379 -16.22 0.69 3.83
C PRO A 379 -15.01 -0.14 4.25
N TYR A 380 -13.82 0.21 3.71
CA TYR A 380 -12.55 -0.37 4.12
C TYR A 380 -11.69 0.67 4.84
N LEU A 381 -10.94 0.23 5.87
CA LEU A 381 -10.07 1.08 6.68
C LEU A 381 -9.05 1.82 5.80
N ALA A 382 -8.40 1.09 4.89
CA ALA A 382 -7.32 1.63 4.06
C ALA A 382 -7.73 2.86 3.25
N ASP A 383 -8.94 2.90 2.68
CA ASP A 383 -9.39 4.04 1.88
C ASP A 383 -9.41 5.34 2.68
N THR A 384 -10.03 5.30 3.85
CA THR A 384 -10.13 6.48 4.71
C THR A 384 -8.79 6.80 5.38
N LEU A 385 -8.02 5.79 5.76
CA LEU A 385 -6.70 5.96 6.37
C LEU A 385 -5.73 6.67 5.43
N TYR A 386 -5.57 6.16 4.20
CA TYR A 386 -4.59 6.74 3.28
C TYR A 386 -5.03 8.08 2.71
N MET A 387 -6.33 8.33 2.56
CA MET A 387 -6.82 9.69 2.31
C MET A 387 -6.58 10.63 3.49
N GLY A 388 -6.79 10.19 4.72
CA GLY A 388 -6.48 10.97 5.93
C GLY A 388 -4.99 11.34 6.02
N ARG A 389 -4.09 10.38 5.76
CA ARG A 389 -2.64 10.63 5.69
C ARG A 389 -2.28 11.62 4.58
N ALA A 390 -2.87 11.46 3.40
CA ALA A 390 -2.68 12.38 2.28
C ALA A 390 -3.11 13.81 2.63
N PHE A 391 -4.26 13.98 3.28
CA PHE A 391 -4.73 15.31 3.73
C PHE A 391 -3.80 15.93 4.77
N LEU A 392 -3.32 15.15 5.73
CA LEU A 392 -2.36 15.65 6.71
C LEU A 392 -1.04 16.09 6.06
N THR A 393 -0.55 15.35 5.08
CA THR A 393 0.62 15.73 4.29
C THR A 393 0.35 16.99 3.45
N LEU A 394 -0.81 17.10 2.80
CA LEU A 394 -1.22 18.31 2.09
C LEU A 394 -1.31 19.51 3.04
N TYR A 395 -1.80 19.33 4.29
CA TYR A 395 -1.74 20.39 5.29
C TYR A 395 -0.31 20.82 5.58
N MET A 396 0.57 19.87 5.86
CA MET A 396 1.99 20.13 6.13
C MET A 396 2.65 20.93 5.01
N VAL A 397 2.40 20.58 3.73
CA VAL A 397 3.10 21.21 2.59
C VAL A 397 2.45 22.47 2.07
N THR A 398 1.18 22.74 2.40
CA THR A 398 0.44 23.93 1.93
C THR A 398 0.05 24.90 3.04
N ALA A 399 0.10 24.45 4.28
CA ALA A 399 -0.44 25.15 5.45
C ALA A 399 -1.95 25.54 5.29
N ASN A 400 -2.70 24.86 4.45
CA ASN A 400 -4.13 25.07 4.25
C ASN A 400 -4.93 24.24 5.25
N ARG A 401 -5.56 24.92 6.22
CA ARG A 401 -6.30 24.30 7.34
C ARG A 401 -7.48 23.41 6.90
N THR A 402 -8.00 23.60 5.69
CA THR A 402 -9.05 22.73 5.15
C THR A 402 -8.58 21.27 5.06
N TRP A 403 -7.29 21.04 4.74
CA TRP A 403 -6.72 19.69 4.70
C TRP A 403 -6.60 19.07 6.09
N LEU A 404 -6.25 19.85 7.11
CA LEU A 404 -6.22 19.36 8.50
C LEU A 404 -7.61 18.93 8.97
N GLN A 405 -8.63 19.75 8.70
CA GLN A 405 -10.02 19.42 9.02
C GLN A 405 -10.44 18.08 8.36
N ARG A 406 -10.08 17.86 7.10
CA ARG A 406 -10.35 16.61 6.40
C ARG A 406 -9.63 15.41 7.01
N ALA A 407 -8.40 15.59 7.47
CA ALA A 407 -7.67 14.55 8.19
C ALA A 407 -8.33 14.20 9.53
N GLU A 408 -8.87 15.20 10.24
CA GLU A 408 -9.64 14.99 11.47
C GLU A 408 -10.95 14.22 11.20
N GLU A 409 -11.71 14.60 10.18
CA GLU A 409 -12.95 13.91 9.76
C GLU A 409 -12.67 12.43 9.43
N ALA A 410 -11.56 12.14 8.71
CA ALA A 410 -11.13 10.79 8.41
C ALA A 410 -10.79 9.98 9.68
N ALA A 411 -10.07 10.57 10.64
CA ALA A 411 -9.72 9.90 11.89
C ALA A 411 -10.96 9.61 12.76
N ASP A 412 -11.91 10.54 12.82
CA ASP A 412 -13.17 10.38 13.55
C ASP A 412 -14.04 9.27 12.95
N PHE A 413 -14.08 9.18 11.61
CA PHE A 413 -14.74 8.08 10.91
C PHE A 413 -14.10 6.73 11.23
N ILE A 414 -12.76 6.65 11.19
CA ILE A 414 -12.01 5.43 11.51
C ILE A 414 -12.30 4.96 12.92
N GLU A 415 -12.24 5.86 13.92
CA GLU A 415 -12.54 5.52 15.32
C GLU A 415 -13.95 4.94 15.48
N THR A 416 -14.91 5.46 14.73
CA THR A 416 -16.32 5.06 14.83
C THR A 416 -16.61 3.74 14.12
N ARG A 417 -15.97 3.48 12.97
CA ARG A 417 -16.35 2.41 12.06
C ARG A 417 -15.50 1.16 12.16
N PHE A 418 -14.20 1.29 12.47
CA PHE A 418 -13.25 0.19 12.35
C PHE A 418 -12.63 -0.28 13.66
N LYS A 419 -12.92 0.40 14.77
CA LYS A 419 -12.37 0.03 16.06
C LYS A 419 -12.79 -1.37 16.48
N GLY A 420 -11.81 -2.27 16.62
CA GLY A 420 -11.99 -3.62 17.14
C GLY A 420 -11.68 -3.73 18.63
N GLU A 421 -11.82 -4.92 19.16
CA GLU A 421 -11.35 -5.23 20.52
C GLU A 421 -9.81 -5.11 20.60
N LEU A 422 -9.12 -5.57 19.56
CA LEU A 422 -7.68 -5.47 19.37
C LEU A 422 -7.42 -4.74 18.07
N GLY A 423 -6.87 -3.51 18.15
CA GLY A 423 -6.57 -2.69 16.99
C GLY A 423 -7.80 -2.30 16.16
N TYR A 424 -7.55 -1.93 14.90
CA TYR A 424 -8.57 -1.52 13.94
C TYR A 424 -8.71 -2.55 12.84
N LEU A 425 -9.95 -2.91 12.53
CA LEU A 425 -10.31 -3.93 11.55
C LEU A 425 -10.24 -3.37 10.13
N THR A 426 -9.83 -4.18 9.16
CA THR A 426 -9.81 -3.78 7.73
C THR A 426 -11.19 -3.39 7.20
N SER A 427 -12.25 -4.03 7.73
CA SER A 427 -13.65 -3.71 7.42
C SER A 427 -14.54 -3.97 8.63
N PRO A 428 -15.71 -3.31 8.76
CA PRO A 428 -16.60 -3.49 9.91
C PRO A 428 -17.19 -4.90 10.00
N SER A 429 -17.43 -5.55 8.87
CA SER A 429 -17.99 -6.91 8.77
C SER A 429 -17.76 -7.47 7.39
N ILE A 430 -17.54 -8.77 7.29
CA ILE A 430 -17.37 -9.50 6.02
C ILE A 430 -18.41 -10.65 5.92
N GLY A 431 -19.62 -10.43 6.38
CA GLY A 431 -20.64 -11.49 6.33
C GLY A 431 -20.23 -12.74 7.12
N ALA A 432 -20.03 -13.87 6.42
CA ALA A 432 -19.71 -15.15 7.06
C ALA A 432 -18.25 -15.26 7.57
N LEU A 433 -17.34 -14.42 7.08
CA LEU A 433 -15.96 -14.36 7.54
C LEU A 433 -15.79 -13.22 8.55
N LYS A 434 -15.08 -13.50 9.66
CA LYS A 434 -14.75 -12.45 10.64
C LYS A 434 -13.68 -11.52 10.07
N SER A 435 -13.90 -10.21 10.19
CA SER A 435 -12.90 -9.20 9.91
C SER A 435 -11.72 -9.33 10.89
N LYS A 436 -10.50 -9.03 10.41
CA LYS A 436 -9.28 -9.07 11.21
C LYS A 436 -8.54 -7.74 11.10
N PRO A 437 -7.81 -7.32 12.15
CA PRO A 437 -6.88 -6.21 12.03
C PRO A 437 -5.69 -6.65 11.17
N GLN A 438 -5.23 -5.75 10.29
CA GLN A 438 -4.03 -5.94 9.47
C GLN A 438 -2.89 -5.11 10.07
N VAL A 439 -1.67 -5.66 10.09
CA VAL A 439 -0.55 -5.07 10.85
C VAL A 439 -0.10 -3.75 10.25
N ASP A 440 0.08 -3.68 8.92
CA ASP A 440 0.59 -2.48 8.26
C ASP A 440 -0.44 -1.35 8.29
N GLU A 441 -1.75 -1.65 8.12
CA GLU A 441 -2.82 -0.66 8.31
C GLU A 441 -2.83 -0.08 9.73
N ASN A 442 -2.64 -0.92 10.75
CA ASN A 442 -2.58 -0.45 12.15
C ASN A 442 -1.30 0.32 12.45
N ALA A 443 -0.16 -0.03 11.85
CA ALA A 443 1.08 0.72 11.98
C ALA A 443 0.95 2.12 11.36
N ASP A 444 0.42 2.19 10.16
CA ASP A 444 0.17 3.45 9.46
C ASP A 444 -0.89 4.31 10.17
N LEU A 445 -1.93 3.67 10.73
CA LEU A 445 -2.95 4.36 11.52
C LEU A 445 -2.38 4.93 12.82
N ALA A 446 -1.54 4.17 13.53
CA ALA A 446 -0.88 4.66 14.75
C ALA A 446 -0.03 5.91 14.45
N ARG A 447 0.76 5.87 13.37
CA ARG A 447 1.58 6.99 12.90
C ARG A 447 0.75 8.20 12.47
N PHE A 448 -0.31 7.96 11.69
CA PHE A 448 -1.22 9.01 11.24
C PHE A 448 -1.90 9.71 12.43
N ALA A 449 -2.51 8.95 13.31
CA ALA A 449 -3.25 9.51 14.45
C ALA A 449 -2.32 10.24 15.42
N ASN A 450 -1.11 9.71 15.67
CA ASN A 450 -0.09 10.38 16.47
C ASN A 450 0.33 11.73 15.83
N SER A 451 0.61 11.75 14.52
CA SER A 451 0.93 13.00 13.82
C SER A 451 -0.24 14.00 13.85
N LEU A 452 -1.46 13.50 13.68
CA LEU A 452 -2.66 14.33 13.73
C LEU A 452 -2.89 14.96 15.11
N GLU A 453 -2.59 14.22 16.19
CA GLU A 453 -2.59 14.76 17.57
C GLU A 453 -1.62 15.94 17.70
N LYS A 454 -0.39 15.81 17.17
CA LYS A 454 0.60 16.88 17.22
C LYS A 454 0.12 18.16 16.52
N TYR A 455 -0.58 18.03 15.38
CA TYR A 455 -1.13 19.18 14.66
C TYR A 455 -2.40 19.77 15.28
N SER A 456 -3.27 18.94 15.86
CA SER A 456 -4.60 19.36 16.33
C SER A 456 -4.67 19.64 17.84
N GLY A 457 -3.78 19.04 18.63
CA GLY A 457 -3.81 19.06 20.10
C GLY A 457 -4.97 18.24 20.70
N LYS A 458 -5.64 17.41 19.92
CA LYS A 458 -6.80 16.62 20.39
C LYS A 458 -6.37 15.27 20.95
N ALA A 459 -6.44 15.09 22.27
CA ALA A 459 -6.08 13.84 22.95
C ALA A 459 -6.87 12.59 22.50
N ALA A 460 -7.95 12.75 21.72
CA ALA A 460 -8.66 11.64 21.14
C ALA A 460 -7.79 10.87 20.13
N TYR A 461 -6.98 11.57 19.36
CA TYR A 461 -6.11 10.96 18.35
C TYR A 461 -4.89 10.26 18.98
N GLU A 462 -4.41 10.73 20.12
CA GLU A 462 -3.42 9.99 20.93
C GLU A 462 -3.97 8.63 21.35
N LYS A 463 -5.22 8.58 21.85
CA LYS A 463 -5.87 7.32 22.24
C LYS A 463 -6.09 6.38 21.06
N LEU A 464 -6.43 6.93 19.89
CA LEU A 464 -6.56 6.17 18.67
C LEU A 464 -5.21 5.54 18.28
N ALA A 465 -4.13 6.33 18.29
CA ALA A 465 -2.78 5.85 18.02
C ALA A 465 -2.34 4.76 19.01
N GLN A 466 -2.59 4.96 20.31
CA GLN A 466 -2.27 3.99 21.35
C GLN A 466 -3.05 2.69 21.21
N HIS A 467 -4.33 2.72 20.81
CA HIS A 467 -5.13 1.52 20.58
C HIS A 467 -4.59 0.68 19.40
N ALA A 468 -4.21 1.33 18.31
CA ALA A 468 -3.56 0.66 17.19
C ALA A 468 -2.20 0.08 17.61
N MET A 469 -1.37 0.85 18.35
CA MET A 469 -0.06 0.40 18.81
C MET A 469 -0.15 -0.73 19.83
N GLN A 470 -1.20 -0.80 20.65
CA GLN A 470 -1.41 -1.90 21.60
C GLN A 470 -1.57 -3.24 20.88
N PHE A 471 -2.26 -3.28 19.74
CA PHE A 471 -2.31 -4.46 18.88
C PHE A 471 -0.93 -4.84 18.32
N LEU A 472 -0.19 -3.85 17.82
CA LEU A 472 1.15 -4.04 17.27
C LEU A 472 2.19 -4.48 18.31
N SER A 473 1.93 -4.25 19.59
CA SER A 473 2.80 -4.64 20.70
C SER A 473 2.56 -6.06 21.20
N ILE A 474 1.58 -6.78 20.64
CA ILE A 474 1.31 -8.19 20.96
C ILE A 474 2.46 -9.06 20.44
N GLN A 475 3.10 -9.83 21.32
CA GLN A 475 4.29 -10.61 20.97
C GLN A 475 4.05 -11.57 19.80
N THR A 476 2.91 -12.25 19.76
CA THR A 476 2.54 -13.14 18.65
C THR A 476 2.46 -12.39 17.32
N VAL A 477 1.85 -11.19 17.31
CA VAL A 477 1.76 -10.34 16.12
C VAL A 477 3.16 -9.97 15.63
N ILE A 478 4.06 -9.60 16.53
CA ILE A 478 5.46 -9.27 16.22
C ILE A 478 6.21 -10.49 15.64
N ASP A 479 6.00 -11.67 16.22
CA ASP A 479 6.74 -12.87 15.82
C ASP A 479 6.32 -13.38 14.43
N GLU A 480 5.05 -13.24 14.06
CA GLU A 480 4.52 -13.63 12.76
C GLU A 480 5.02 -12.75 11.59
N ARG A 481 5.50 -11.51 11.87
CA ARG A 481 5.96 -10.58 10.82
C ARG A 481 7.35 -10.87 10.24
N GLY A 482 8.11 -11.81 10.78
CA GLY A 482 9.47 -12.10 10.31
C GLY A 482 10.36 -10.84 10.34
N TYR A 483 10.89 -10.43 9.19
CA TYR A 483 11.68 -9.19 9.05
C TYR A 483 10.86 -7.95 8.65
N LEU A 484 9.56 -8.09 8.43
CA LEU A 484 8.66 -6.97 8.05
C LEU A 484 8.20 -6.20 9.28
N VAL A 485 9.15 -5.66 10.04
CA VAL A 485 8.90 -5.01 11.34
C VAL A 485 9.21 -3.51 11.34
N GLY A 486 9.63 -2.96 10.20
CA GLY A 486 9.97 -1.54 10.07
C GLY A 486 8.84 -0.60 10.49
N GLY A 487 7.61 -0.87 10.03
CA GLY A 487 6.42 -0.08 10.39
C GLY A 487 6.11 -0.10 11.89
N ILE A 488 6.27 -1.24 12.56
CA ILE A 488 6.08 -1.36 14.02
C ILE A 488 7.13 -0.52 14.77
N LEU A 489 8.40 -0.59 14.35
CA LEU A 489 9.48 0.20 14.96
C LEU A 489 9.27 1.70 14.76
N LEU A 490 8.84 2.13 13.57
CA LEU A 490 8.51 3.52 13.27
C LEU A 490 7.33 4.02 14.10
N ALA A 491 6.23 3.26 14.16
CA ALA A 491 5.06 3.61 14.95
C ALA A 491 5.44 3.78 16.44
N ASN A 492 6.16 2.81 17.01
CA ASN A 492 6.61 2.91 18.39
C ASN A 492 7.50 4.14 18.63
N ARG A 493 8.45 4.40 17.72
CA ARG A 493 9.36 5.55 17.84
C ARG A 493 8.60 6.88 17.79
N GLU A 494 7.68 7.03 16.84
CA GLU A 494 6.90 8.26 16.68
C GLU A 494 5.97 8.54 17.87
N LEU A 495 5.41 7.48 18.50
CA LEU A 495 4.60 7.63 19.70
C LEU A 495 5.44 7.95 20.97
N THR A 496 6.74 7.63 20.97
CA THR A 496 7.61 7.78 22.16
C THR A 496 8.60 8.93 22.04
N THR A 497 8.73 9.54 20.87
CA THR A 497 9.64 10.67 20.63
C THR A 497 8.91 11.81 19.92
N PRO A 498 9.21 13.08 20.26
CA PRO A 498 8.58 14.21 19.59
C PRO A 498 9.03 14.35 18.13
N PRO A 499 8.20 14.92 17.25
CA PRO A 499 8.59 15.28 15.89
C PRO A 499 9.60 16.41 15.88
N LEU A 500 10.33 16.57 14.78
CA LEU A 500 10.97 17.85 14.46
C LEU A 500 9.90 18.91 14.26
N HIS A 501 9.72 19.80 15.23
CA HIS A 501 8.68 20.82 15.18
C HIS A 501 9.24 22.17 14.72
N ILE A 502 8.70 22.68 13.61
CA ILE A 502 9.10 23.97 13.03
C ILE A 502 7.86 24.80 12.74
N THR A 503 7.83 26.01 13.28
CA THR A 503 6.76 26.97 12.99
C THR A 503 7.32 28.22 12.33
N ILE A 504 6.75 28.59 11.20
CA ILE A 504 6.97 29.84 10.52
C ILE A 504 5.90 30.83 11.00
N VAL A 505 6.36 31.97 11.54
CA VAL A 505 5.50 33.04 12.03
C VAL A 505 5.60 34.22 11.07
N GLY A 506 4.50 34.59 10.42
CA GLY A 506 4.44 35.69 9.47
C GLY A 506 3.33 35.54 8.43
N PRO A 507 2.95 36.66 7.77
CA PRO A 507 1.92 36.62 6.75
C PRO A 507 2.25 35.67 5.59
N LYS A 508 1.28 34.93 5.08
CA LYS A 508 1.44 34.04 3.92
C LYS A 508 1.79 34.78 2.61
N THR A 509 1.60 36.09 2.61
CA THR A 509 2.00 36.97 1.50
C THR A 509 3.43 37.48 1.61
N ASP A 510 4.15 37.19 2.71
CA ASP A 510 5.53 37.62 2.93
C ASP A 510 6.52 36.68 2.27
N ALA A 511 7.43 37.23 1.45
CA ALA A 511 8.41 36.44 0.71
C ALA A 511 9.43 35.73 1.60
N THR A 512 9.80 36.33 2.78
CA THR A 512 10.70 35.73 3.74
C THR A 512 10.03 34.55 4.44
N ALA A 513 8.75 34.70 4.83
CA ALA A 513 7.98 33.60 5.39
C ALA A 513 7.88 32.43 4.39
N ALA A 514 7.59 32.71 3.11
CA ALA A 514 7.56 31.68 2.07
C ALA A 514 8.91 30.97 1.89
N ALA A 515 10.02 31.71 1.89
CA ALA A 515 11.35 31.13 1.80
C ALA A 515 11.71 30.26 3.02
N LEU A 516 11.34 30.68 4.22
CA LEU A 516 11.52 29.90 5.46
C LEU A 516 10.67 28.62 5.46
N PHE A 517 9.42 28.71 5.00
CA PHE A 517 8.54 27.55 4.89
C PHE A 517 9.10 26.52 3.90
N GLY A 518 9.50 26.97 2.71
CA GLY A 518 10.15 26.10 1.72
C GLY A 518 11.44 25.46 2.23
N ALA A 519 12.22 26.16 3.05
CA ALA A 519 13.43 25.59 3.68
C ALA A 519 13.08 24.55 4.75
N ALA A 520 12.05 24.79 5.56
CA ALA A 520 11.59 23.85 6.58
C ALA A 520 11.13 22.52 5.95
N LEU A 521 10.36 22.59 4.85
CA LEU A 521 9.89 21.41 4.13
C LEU A 521 11.03 20.50 3.62
N LYS A 522 12.17 21.08 3.26
CA LYS A 522 13.36 20.38 2.73
C LYS A 522 14.27 19.77 3.81
N LEU A 523 13.95 19.92 5.09
CA LEU A 523 14.75 19.32 6.16
C LEU A 523 14.59 17.80 6.19
N PRO A 524 15.68 17.07 6.39
CA PRO A 524 15.69 15.61 6.39
C PRO A 524 15.11 15.05 7.70
N ALA A 525 13.79 14.98 7.80
CA ALA A 525 13.13 14.33 8.93
C ALA A 525 11.83 13.69 8.42
N PRO A 526 11.73 12.35 8.36
CA PRO A 526 10.47 11.68 8.01
C PRO A 526 9.34 12.04 8.98
N TYR A 527 9.64 12.11 10.28
CA TYR A 527 8.69 12.52 11.31
C TYR A 527 8.90 13.98 11.71
N LYS A 528 8.07 14.87 11.14
CA LYS A 528 8.14 16.32 11.36
C LYS A 528 6.78 16.95 11.41
N ARG A 529 6.67 18.04 12.20
CA ARG A 529 5.52 18.94 12.29
C ARG A 529 5.96 20.31 11.77
N ILE A 530 5.45 20.72 10.60
CA ILE A 530 5.77 22.02 10.00
C ILE A 530 4.47 22.82 9.93
N GLU A 531 4.48 24.01 10.53
CA GLU A 531 3.33 24.90 10.58
C GLU A 531 3.69 26.27 10.05
N TRP A 532 2.72 26.93 9.45
CA TRP A 532 2.81 28.33 9.05
C TRP A 532 1.71 29.10 9.75
N TRP A 533 2.12 29.89 10.73
CA TRP A 533 1.21 30.75 11.49
C TRP A 533 1.13 32.14 10.89
N ASP A 534 0.07 32.37 10.09
CA ASP A 534 -0.40 33.70 9.73
C ASP A 534 -1.44 34.15 10.78
N THR A 535 -1.16 35.22 11.50
CA THR A 535 -2.04 35.73 12.58
C THR A 535 -3.41 36.13 12.06
N GLN A 536 -3.55 36.43 10.76
CA GLN A 536 -4.85 36.76 10.12
C GLN A 536 -5.76 35.52 10.05
N GLU A 537 -5.22 34.32 10.07
CA GLU A 537 -5.99 33.07 10.09
C GLU A 537 -6.41 32.64 11.52
N GLY A 538 -6.11 33.44 12.54
CA GLY A 538 -6.34 33.14 13.95
C GLY A 538 -5.25 32.26 14.56
N VAL A 539 -5.53 31.70 15.73
CA VAL A 539 -4.59 30.83 16.46
C VAL A 539 -4.30 29.54 15.69
N LEU A 540 -3.14 28.94 15.93
CA LEU A 540 -2.83 27.61 15.42
C LEU A 540 -3.83 26.57 15.99
N PRO A 541 -4.15 25.52 15.23
CA PRO A 541 -5.04 24.44 15.73
C PRO A 541 -4.53 23.81 17.02
N ASN A 542 -3.24 23.53 17.11
CA ASN A 542 -2.57 23.18 18.35
C ASN A 542 -1.75 24.39 18.85
N SER A 543 -2.17 24.97 19.96
CA SER A 543 -1.54 26.13 20.58
C SER A 543 -0.61 25.76 21.75
N ASP A 544 0.11 24.63 21.62
CA ASP A 544 1.06 24.13 22.60
C ASP A 544 2.30 25.02 22.79
N VAL A 545 2.56 25.91 21.83
CA VAL A 545 3.66 26.87 21.85
C VAL A 545 3.15 28.29 21.65
N GLU A 546 3.61 29.23 22.48
CA GLU A 546 3.36 30.66 22.32
C GLU A 546 4.53 31.32 21.57
N TYR A 547 4.23 32.01 20.48
CA TYR A 547 5.21 32.71 19.67
C TYR A 547 5.16 34.23 19.89
N PRO A 548 6.33 34.90 19.93
CA PRO A 548 6.36 36.35 20.10
C PRO A 548 5.84 37.07 18.83
N SER A 549 5.24 38.23 19.02
CA SER A 549 4.95 39.13 17.90
C SER A 549 6.25 39.78 17.44
N LEU A 550 6.63 39.57 16.18
CA LEU A 550 7.84 40.08 15.57
C LEU A 550 7.50 41.04 14.41
N PRO A 551 8.37 42.05 14.13
CA PRO A 551 8.19 42.93 13.02
C PRO A 551 8.46 42.30 11.64
N GLU A 552 9.19 41.17 11.63
CA GLU A 552 9.60 40.42 10.45
C GLU A 552 9.23 38.95 10.60
N ALA A 553 9.02 38.26 9.49
CA ALA A 553 8.76 36.82 9.48
C ALA A 553 9.96 36.03 10.02
N ALA A 554 9.70 35.03 10.84
CA ALA A 554 10.73 34.19 11.44
C ALA A 554 10.29 32.71 11.54
N ALA A 555 11.25 31.81 11.53
CA ALA A 555 11.06 30.40 11.85
C ALA A 555 11.54 30.10 13.27
N PHE A 556 10.87 29.14 13.92
CA PHE A 556 11.25 28.60 15.22
C PHE A 556 11.36 27.10 15.12
N ILE A 557 12.46 26.53 15.64
CA ILE A 557 12.61 25.09 15.86
C ILE A 557 12.31 24.83 17.33
N CYS A 558 11.26 24.07 17.59
CA CYS A 558 10.77 23.83 18.94
C CYS A 558 11.00 22.36 19.37
N THR A 559 11.23 22.18 20.66
CA THR A 559 11.15 20.91 21.38
C THR A 559 9.96 21.01 22.34
N GLU A 560 9.65 19.94 23.07
CA GLU A 560 8.59 19.96 24.09
C GLU A 560 8.76 21.05 25.19
N ARG A 561 9.98 21.56 25.38
CA ARG A 561 10.31 22.45 26.52
C ARG A 561 10.81 23.84 26.12
N SER A 562 11.24 24.00 24.88
CA SER A 562 11.86 25.26 24.45
C SER A 562 11.86 25.39 22.92
N CYS A 563 11.87 26.64 22.45
CA CYS A 563 12.11 26.94 21.04
C CYS A 563 13.47 27.65 20.87
N SER A 564 14.01 27.55 19.66
CA SER A 564 15.17 28.31 19.23
C SER A 564 14.89 29.81 19.30
N PRO A 565 15.91 30.68 19.38
CA PRO A 565 15.75 32.07 18.99
C PRO A 565 15.17 32.20 17.59
N PRO A 566 14.48 33.32 17.26
CA PRO A 566 13.89 33.49 15.94
C PRO A 566 14.95 33.44 14.82
N LEU A 567 14.65 32.68 13.78
CA LEU A 567 15.51 32.49 12.61
C LEU A 567 14.92 33.26 11.43
N PHE A 568 15.66 34.25 10.93
CA PHE A 568 15.20 35.16 9.88
C PHE A 568 15.70 34.82 8.48
N SER A 569 16.42 33.72 8.29
CA SER A 569 16.88 33.29 6.99
C SER A 569 16.82 31.77 6.81
N ALA A 570 16.55 31.35 5.59
CA ALA A 570 16.47 29.95 5.18
C ALA A 570 17.79 29.19 5.43
N GLU A 571 18.95 29.86 5.25
CA GLU A 571 20.27 29.27 5.46
C GLU A 571 20.48 28.92 6.94
N LYS A 572 20.11 29.84 7.85
CA LYS A 572 20.22 29.60 9.32
C LYS A 572 19.28 28.49 9.76
N LEU A 573 18.05 28.46 9.23
CA LEU A 573 17.09 27.40 9.51
C LEU A 573 17.63 26.04 9.06
N THR A 574 18.16 25.96 7.83
CA THR A 574 18.72 24.72 7.28
C THR A 574 19.94 24.25 8.07
N ALA A 575 20.82 25.16 8.46
CA ALA A 575 22.04 24.84 9.23
C ALA A 575 21.72 24.32 10.65
N LEU A 576 20.67 24.82 11.29
CA LEU A 576 20.27 24.40 12.63
C LEU A 576 19.41 23.13 12.61
N GLY A 577 18.50 22.99 11.65
CA GLY A 577 17.59 21.84 11.54
C GLY A 577 18.26 20.53 11.08
N ARG A 578 19.55 20.59 10.70
CA ARG A 578 20.37 19.40 10.36
C ARG A 578 21.27 18.91 11.51
N ARG A 579 21.25 19.58 12.65
CA ARG A 579 21.99 19.21 13.87
C ARG A 579 21.11 18.38 14.80
#